data_6a664673f3cac55d2aa2b4032bf1fd8e
#
_entry.id   6a664673f3cac55d2aa2b4032bf1fd8e
#
_cell.length_a   1.000
_cell.length_b   1.000
_cell.length_c   1.000
_cell.angle_alpha   90.00
_cell.angle_beta   90.00
_cell.angle_gamma   90.00
#
_symmetry.space_group_name_H-M   'P 1'
#
loop_
_entity.id
_entity.type
_entity.pdbx_description
1 polymer ?
#
loop_
_entity_poly.entity_id
_entity_poly.type
_entity_poly.pdbx_seq_one_letter_code
_entity_poly.pdbx_strand_id
1 'polypeptide(L)'
;CSMWGNAVSIAEHRPESYAKDITLRYPVYAPFDGTALRFTFDNYCGSEPVSITKATVSIADCDFNCDDITRKINLSCPMQESATAQITFFGNSSVTIAAHERIISDDIFFQVQAGQTLCVNLYFADFTLMQSAVLITGPLSKGFFSLGDQTSAGRLPLDTSKTTNWFYFLSNIDILTSPDNHAVICYGDSITAQAWPDELMLRLLR
;
A
#
# COMPACT_ATOMS: atom_id res chain seq x y z
N CYS A 1 8.27 1.29 14.55
CA CYS A 1 9.25 1.23 13.46
C CYS A 1 8.53 1.34 12.13
N SER A 2 9.09 2.07 11.16
CA SER A 2 8.57 2.05 9.79
C SER A 2 8.90 0.70 9.16
N MET A 3 7.87 0.02 8.66
CA MET A 3 7.99 -1.26 7.96
C MET A 3 8.13 -1.06 6.45
N TRP A 4 7.44 -0.08 5.93
CA TRP A 4 7.40 0.28 4.52
C TRP A 4 7.15 1.77 4.37
N GLY A 5 7.77 2.42 3.41
CA GLY A 5 7.52 3.81 3.15
C GLY A 5 8.08 4.29 1.83
N ASN A 6 7.38 5.25 1.23
CA ASN A 6 7.78 5.93 0.00
C ASN A 6 7.36 7.40 0.05
N ALA A 7 8.21 8.26 -0.49
CA ALA A 7 7.87 9.65 -0.70
C ALA A 7 6.93 9.78 -1.92
N VAL A 8 5.77 10.38 -1.73
CA VAL A 8 4.92 10.76 -2.87
C VAL A 8 5.54 11.93 -3.62
N SER A 9 5.31 11.97 -4.91
CA SER A 9 5.74 13.07 -5.80
C SER A 9 4.61 13.45 -6.74
N ILE A 10 4.78 14.56 -7.47
CA ILE A 10 3.85 14.92 -8.54
C ILE A 10 4.04 13.92 -9.68
N ALA A 11 3.00 13.13 -9.93
CA ALA A 11 3.03 12.12 -10.97
C ALA A 11 2.52 12.69 -12.29
N GLU A 12 3.35 13.46 -13.00
CA GLU A 12 2.97 14.07 -14.29
C GLU A 12 2.68 13.02 -15.38
N HIS A 13 3.31 11.87 -15.30
CA HIS A 13 3.17 10.76 -16.26
C HIS A 13 2.33 9.60 -15.75
N ARG A 14 1.52 9.83 -14.70
CA ARG A 14 0.60 8.81 -14.21
C ARG A 14 -0.45 8.45 -15.27
N PRO A 15 -0.89 7.20 -15.34
CA PRO A 15 -1.87 6.77 -16.35
C PRO A 15 -3.27 7.37 -16.10
N GLU A 16 -3.61 7.66 -14.84
CA GLU A 16 -4.92 8.17 -14.44
C GLU A 16 -4.82 9.62 -13.96
N SER A 17 -5.68 10.49 -14.48
CA SER A 17 -5.88 11.84 -13.95
C SER A 17 -6.91 11.85 -12.84
N TYR A 18 -8.07 11.27 -13.10
CA TYR A 18 -9.15 11.04 -12.13
C TYR A 18 -9.57 9.58 -12.15
N ALA A 19 -9.90 9.07 -10.97
CA ALA A 19 -10.53 7.78 -10.83
C ALA A 19 -11.84 7.91 -10.06
N LYS A 20 -12.78 7.01 -10.31
CA LYS A 20 -14.07 6.93 -9.62
C LYS A 20 -14.48 5.48 -9.46
N ASP A 21 -15.08 5.15 -8.32
CA ASP A 21 -15.57 3.81 -7.99
C ASP A 21 -14.48 2.74 -8.20
N ILE A 22 -13.30 2.97 -7.61
CA ILE A 22 -12.17 2.06 -7.71
C ILE A 22 -11.61 1.66 -6.35
N THR A 23 -11.09 0.45 -6.29
CA THR A 23 -10.25 -0.05 -5.21
C THR A 23 -8.82 -0.18 -5.68
N LEU A 24 -7.89 0.39 -4.93
CA LEU A 24 -6.45 0.11 -5.02
C LEU A 24 -6.11 -0.99 -4.02
N ARG A 25 -5.34 -1.99 -4.43
CA ARG A 25 -4.80 -3.03 -3.54
C ARG A 25 -3.29 -3.09 -3.67
N TYR A 26 -2.60 -2.85 -2.58
CA TYR A 26 -1.15 -2.84 -2.49
C TYR A 26 -0.66 -3.99 -1.62
N PRO A 27 -0.07 -5.05 -2.23
CA PRO A 27 0.68 -6.05 -1.47
C PRO A 27 1.96 -5.42 -0.93
N VAL A 28 2.19 -5.56 0.37
CA VAL A 28 3.37 -5.04 1.06
C VAL A 28 4.00 -6.14 1.89
N TYR A 29 5.27 -6.40 1.67
CA TYR A 29 6.02 -7.41 2.40
C TYR A 29 6.34 -6.95 3.82
N ALA A 30 6.11 -7.82 4.81
CA ALA A 30 6.44 -7.57 6.22
C ALA A 30 7.78 -8.23 6.58
N PRO A 31 8.83 -7.44 6.85
CA PRO A 31 10.17 -7.99 7.13
C PRO A 31 10.32 -8.54 8.55
N PHE A 32 9.41 -8.22 9.47
CA PHE A 32 9.46 -8.65 10.87
C PHE A 32 8.07 -8.77 11.51
N ASP A 33 8.02 -9.46 12.65
CA ASP A 33 6.80 -9.67 13.43
C ASP A 33 6.31 -8.36 14.05
N GLY A 34 5.00 -8.25 14.21
CA GLY A 34 4.39 -7.12 14.90
C GLY A 34 2.97 -7.37 15.36
N THR A 35 2.48 -6.47 16.21
CA THR A 35 1.18 -6.63 16.88
C THR A 35 0.17 -5.51 16.57
N ALA A 36 0.64 -4.42 15.99
CA ALA A 36 -0.22 -3.32 15.55
C ALA A 36 0.41 -2.60 14.35
N LEU A 37 -0.45 -2.00 13.55
CA LEU A 37 -0.09 -1.22 12.35
C LEU A 37 -0.65 0.19 12.46
N ARG A 38 0.04 1.13 11.80
CA ARG A 38 -0.41 2.50 11.58
C ARG A 38 -0.05 2.93 10.18
N PHE A 39 -0.97 3.57 9.48
CA PHE A 39 -0.82 3.94 8.08
C PHE A 39 -0.75 5.46 7.94
N THR A 40 0.14 5.95 7.09
CA THR A 40 0.17 7.35 6.68
C THR A 40 -0.29 7.45 5.23
N PHE A 41 -1.31 8.29 5.02
CA PHE A 41 -1.81 8.62 3.69
C PHE A 41 -1.48 10.08 3.38
N ASP A 42 -1.06 10.34 2.16
CA ASP A 42 -0.39 11.57 1.78
C ASP A 42 -1.02 12.14 0.49
N ASN A 43 -1.64 13.32 0.61
CA ASN A 43 -2.14 14.12 -0.49
C ASN A 43 -1.30 15.40 -0.68
N TYR A 44 -0.03 15.37 -0.28
CA TYR A 44 0.83 16.55 -0.28
C TYR A 44 1.02 17.16 -1.68
N CYS A 45 1.09 16.31 -2.70
CA CYS A 45 1.20 16.73 -4.09
C CYS A 45 -0.14 16.99 -4.77
N GLY A 46 -1.26 16.74 -4.09
CA GLY A 46 -2.61 16.96 -4.61
C GLY A 46 -3.01 18.43 -4.56
N SER A 47 -3.74 18.87 -5.59
CA SER A 47 -4.32 20.23 -5.66
C SER A 47 -5.79 20.28 -5.21
N GLU A 48 -6.41 19.12 -4.96
CA GLU A 48 -7.80 18.97 -4.50
C GLU A 48 -7.86 18.04 -3.29
N PRO A 49 -8.89 18.16 -2.44
CA PRO A 49 -9.13 17.19 -1.38
C PRO A 49 -9.38 15.78 -1.95
N VAL A 50 -8.91 14.78 -1.24
CA VAL A 50 -9.11 13.35 -1.59
C VAL A 50 -9.88 12.67 -0.48
N SER A 51 -10.98 12.00 -0.84
CA SER A 51 -11.80 11.24 0.10
C SER A 51 -11.55 9.74 -0.07
N ILE A 52 -10.89 9.14 0.93
CA ILE A 52 -10.81 7.69 1.07
C ILE A 52 -12.11 7.24 1.72
N THR A 53 -12.97 6.56 0.94
CA THR A 53 -14.28 6.10 1.41
C THR A 53 -14.15 4.94 2.39
N LYS A 54 -13.19 4.05 2.13
CA LYS A 54 -12.90 2.88 2.98
C LYS A 54 -11.47 2.43 2.78
N ALA A 55 -10.83 2.02 3.86
CA ALA A 55 -9.50 1.43 3.82
C ALA A 55 -9.46 0.17 4.69
N THR A 56 -8.77 -0.87 4.23
CA THR A 56 -8.60 -2.13 4.98
C THR A 56 -7.19 -2.67 4.84
N VAL A 57 -6.80 -3.51 5.78
CA VAL A 57 -5.60 -4.33 5.70
C VAL A 57 -5.97 -5.79 5.91
N SER A 58 -5.34 -6.70 5.18
CA SER A 58 -5.49 -8.14 5.31
C SER A 58 -4.15 -8.82 5.07
N ILE A 59 -4.07 -10.14 5.33
CA ILE A 59 -2.94 -10.98 4.93
C ILE A 59 -3.19 -11.47 3.50
N ALA A 60 -2.19 -11.36 2.62
CA ALA A 60 -2.25 -11.93 1.29
C ALA A 60 -2.30 -13.47 1.38
N ASP A 61 -3.16 -14.06 0.56
CA ASP A 61 -3.23 -15.52 0.36
C ASP A 61 -2.37 -15.90 -0.87
N CYS A 62 -1.12 -15.50 -0.84
CA CYS A 62 -0.13 -15.82 -1.86
C CYS A 62 1.23 -15.95 -1.18
N ASP A 63 1.95 -17.01 -1.50
CA ASP A 63 3.32 -17.18 -1.08
C ASP A 63 4.20 -16.18 -1.83
N PHE A 64 4.44 -15.03 -1.20
CA PHE A 64 5.57 -14.20 -1.57
C PHE A 64 6.83 -14.89 -1.04
N ASN A 65 7.40 -15.76 -1.85
CA ASN A 65 8.69 -16.33 -1.55
C ASN A 65 9.77 -15.34 -2.01
N CYS A 66 10.54 -14.84 -1.07
CA CYS A 66 11.64 -13.89 -1.33
C CYS A 66 12.68 -14.40 -2.35
N ASP A 67 12.71 -15.71 -2.61
CA ASP A 67 13.66 -16.32 -3.53
C ASP A 67 13.22 -16.35 -5.00
N ASP A 68 12.00 -15.94 -5.29
CA ASP A 68 11.45 -15.98 -6.65
C ASP A 68 11.09 -14.59 -7.18
N ILE A 69 12.12 -13.86 -7.59
CA ILE A 69 12.03 -12.52 -8.21
C ILE A 69 11.23 -12.55 -9.53
N THR A 70 10.98 -13.73 -10.10
CA THR A 70 10.31 -13.90 -11.40
C THR A 70 8.81 -14.20 -11.26
N ARG A 71 8.26 -14.34 -10.04
CA ARG A 71 6.86 -14.70 -9.86
C ARG A 71 5.94 -13.67 -10.48
N LYS A 72 5.15 -14.15 -11.42
CA LYS A 72 3.96 -13.46 -11.90
C LYS A 72 3.00 -13.34 -10.73
N ILE A 73 2.90 -12.16 -10.14
CA ILE A 73 1.88 -11.85 -9.15
C ILE A 73 0.53 -12.23 -9.76
N ASN A 74 -0.21 -13.08 -9.07
CA ASN A 74 -1.54 -13.48 -9.51
C ASN A 74 -2.41 -12.23 -9.61
N LEU A 75 -2.94 -11.94 -10.80
CA LEU A 75 -3.76 -10.75 -11.07
C LEU A 75 -4.98 -10.62 -10.16
N SER A 76 -5.45 -11.72 -9.56
CA SER A 76 -6.53 -11.68 -8.58
C SER A 76 -6.09 -11.18 -7.20
N CYS A 77 -4.78 -11.08 -6.96
CA CYS A 77 -4.18 -10.68 -5.68
C CYS A 77 -4.98 -11.21 -4.47
N PRO A 78 -4.99 -12.53 -4.25
CA PRO A 78 -5.84 -13.14 -3.24
C PRO A 78 -5.42 -12.71 -1.84
N MET A 79 -6.41 -12.56 -0.95
CA MET A 79 -6.21 -12.25 0.45
C MET A 79 -7.15 -13.05 1.35
N GLN A 80 -6.79 -13.19 2.61
CA GLN A 80 -7.58 -13.88 3.63
C GLN A 80 -8.70 -12.96 4.14
N GLU A 81 -9.94 -13.20 3.72
CA GLU A 81 -11.10 -12.41 4.14
C GLU A 81 -11.28 -12.38 5.66
N SER A 82 -11.06 -13.53 6.32
CA SER A 82 -11.17 -13.68 7.78
C SER A 82 -10.11 -12.90 8.57
N ALA A 83 -9.02 -12.51 7.93
CA ALA A 83 -7.95 -11.72 8.53
C ALA A 83 -7.98 -10.24 8.10
N THR A 84 -9.15 -9.73 7.67
CA THR A 84 -9.31 -8.34 7.24
C THR A 84 -9.68 -7.44 8.40
N ALA A 85 -8.90 -6.37 8.60
CA ALA A 85 -9.17 -5.31 9.56
C ALA A 85 -9.46 -3.98 8.85
N GLN A 86 -10.39 -3.21 9.43
CA GLN A 86 -10.71 -1.86 8.99
C GLN A 86 -9.59 -0.90 9.40
N ILE A 87 -9.13 -0.07 8.48
CA ILE A 87 -8.30 1.09 8.80
C ILE A 87 -9.23 2.26 9.14
N THR A 88 -9.06 2.85 10.32
CA THR A 88 -9.91 3.94 10.79
C THR A 88 -9.11 5.23 10.98
N PHE A 89 -9.84 6.35 11.04
CA PHE A 89 -9.31 7.69 11.19
C PHE A 89 -10.16 8.43 12.24
N PHE A 90 -9.61 8.64 13.43
CA PHE A 90 -10.36 9.20 14.57
C PHE A 90 -11.66 8.42 14.84
N GLY A 91 -11.60 7.09 14.72
CA GLY A 91 -12.73 6.18 14.88
C GLY A 91 -13.67 6.07 13.65
N ASN A 92 -13.44 6.83 12.57
CA ASN A 92 -14.28 6.77 11.36
C ASN A 92 -13.65 5.86 10.30
N SER A 93 -14.51 5.23 9.49
CA SER A 93 -14.08 4.35 8.39
C SER A 93 -13.65 5.10 7.13
N SER A 94 -13.94 6.37 7.03
CA SER A 94 -13.62 7.24 5.90
C SER A 94 -12.88 8.49 6.36
N VAL A 95 -12.14 9.11 5.43
CA VAL A 95 -11.44 10.36 5.69
C VAL A 95 -11.32 11.19 4.43
N THR A 96 -11.37 12.51 4.58
CA THR A 96 -11.01 13.45 3.54
C THR A 96 -9.69 14.11 3.89
N ILE A 97 -8.70 13.99 3.00
CA ILE A 97 -7.36 14.57 3.14
C ILE A 97 -7.33 15.84 2.29
N ALA A 98 -7.14 17.00 2.90
CA ALA A 98 -7.04 18.25 2.18
C ALA A 98 -5.84 18.25 1.21
N ALA A 99 -5.89 19.15 0.23
CA ALA A 99 -4.73 19.38 -0.64
C ALA A 99 -3.52 19.80 0.20
N HIS A 100 -2.34 19.27 -0.14
CA HIS A 100 -1.06 19.50 0.54
C HIS A 100 -0.98 18.98 1.99
N GLU A 101 -1.90 18.11 2.38
CA GLU A 101 -1.95 17.51 3.71
C GLU A 101 -1.66 16.01 3.67
N ARG A 102 -1.36 15.49 4.84
CA ARG A 102 -1.28 14.04 5.11
C ARG A 102 -2.06 13.70 6.35
N ILE A 103 -2.47 12.45 6.47
CA ILE A 103 -3.18 11.94 7.62
C ILE A 103 -2.58 10.61 8.07
N ILE A 104 -2.61 10.40 9.38
CA ILE A 104 -2.19 9.14 10.01
C ILE A 104 -3.45 8.45 10.51
N SER A 105 -3.58 7.15 10.25
CA SER A 105 -4.67 6.32 10.76
C SER A 105 -4.60 6.16 12.28
N ASP A 106 -5.67 5.68 12.86
CA ASP A 106 -5.65 5.11 14.21
C ASP A 106 -4.69 3.89 14.25
N ASP A 107 -4.27 3.50 15.46
CA ASP A 107 -3.54 2.25 15.66
C ASP A 107 -4.48 1.06 15.46
N ILE A 108 -4.06 0.10 14.66
CA ILE A 108 -4.84 -1.08 14.33
C ILE A 108 -4.16 -2.29 14.94
N PHE A 109 -4.82 -2.95 15.89
CA PHE A 109 -4.34 -4.22 16.43
C PHE A 109 -4.44 -5.29 15.34
N PHE A 110 -3.29 -5.66 14.79
CA PHE A 110 -3.19 -6.59 13.68
C PHE A 110 -1.90 -7.40 13.82
N GLN A 111 -2.05 -8.71 13.98
CA GLN A 111 -0.90 -9.61 14.12
C GLN A 111 -0.26 -9.83 12.75
N VAL A 112 1.03 -9.56 12.67
CA VAL A 112 1.85 -9.72 11.48
C VAL A 112 3.01 -10.65 11.83
N GLN A 113 3.32 -11.59 10.97
CA GLN A 113 4.50 -12.44 11.04
C GLN A 113 5.50 -12.06 9.97
N ALA A 114 6.78 -12.12 10.31
CA ALA A 114 7.87 -11.91 9.34
C ALA A 114 7.70 -12.84 8.14
N GLY A 115 7.88 -12.30 6.95
CA GLY A 115 7.70 -13.04 5.70
C GLY A 115 6.29 -13.01 5.13
N GLN A 116 5.27 -12.56 5.89
CA GLN A 116 3.94 -12.36 5.35
C GLN A 116 3.88 -11.16 4.40
N THR A 117 2.91 -11.20 3.49
CA THR A 117 2.54 -10.06 2.67
C THR A 117 1.20 -9.52 3.15
N LEU A 118 1.15 -8.23 3.42
CA LEU A 118 -0.09 -7.50 3.71
C LEU A 118 -0.75 -7.07 2.41
N CYS A 119 -2.08 -7.09 2.34
CA CYS A 119 -2.87 -6.42 1.31
C CYS A 119 -3.47 -5.16 1.91
N VAL A 120 -2.98 -3.99 1.52
CA VAL A 120 -3.57 -2.69 1.89
C VAL A 120 -4.55 -2.29 0.80
N ASN A 121 -5.82 -2.09 1.15
CA ASN A 121 -6.87 -1.74 0.21
C ASN A 121 -7.40 -0.34 0.49
N LEU A 122 -7.56 0.47 -0.56
CA LEU A 122 -8.12 1.81 -0.52
C LEU A 122 -9.25 1.90 -1.53
N TYR A 123 -10.44 2.27 -1.09
CA TYR A 123 -11.60 2.46 -1.96
C TYR A 123 -11.97 3.94 -2.05
N PHE A 124 -12.20 4.39 -3.27
CA PHE A 124 -12.61 5.73 -3.65
C PHE A 124 -13.93 5.65 -4.40
N ALA A 125 -15.04 6.00 -3.73
CA ALA A 125 -16.38 5.97 -4.34
C ALA A 125 -16.59 7.12 -5.32
N ASP A 126 -16.07 8.30 -5.00
CA ASP A 126 -16.24 9.52 -5.77
C ASP A 126 -15.06 9.82 -6.69
N PHE A 127 -15.25 10.78 -7.59
CA PHE A 127 -14.15 11.29 -8.41
C PHE A 127 -13.00 11.77 -7.55
N THR A 128 -11.84 11.18 -7.76
CA THR A 128 -10.62 11.44 -6.99
C THR A 128 -9.50 11.80 -7.93
N LEU A 129 -8.86 12.96 -7.72
CA LEU A 129 -7.68 13.38 -8.44
C LEU A 129 -6.48 12.53 -8.00
N MET A 130 -5.98 11.69 -8.88
CA MET A 130 -4.88 10.74 -8.63
C MET A 130 -3.52 11.42 -8.81
N GLN A 131 -3.21 12.41 -7.97
CA GLN A 131 -2.04 13.29 -8.16
C GLN A 131 -0.88 12.98 -7.20
N SER A 132 -1.17 12.63 -5.95
CA SER A 132 -0.14 12.24 -4.99
C SER A 132 0.22 10.77 -5.16
N ALA A 133 1.29 10.50 -5.89
CA ALA A 133 1.71 9.15 -6.22
C ALA A 133 3.23 9.06 -6.42
N VAL A 134 3.75 7.84 -6.43
CA VAL A 134 5.13 7.53 -6.81
C VAL A 134 5.15 6.30 -7.70
N LEU A 135 5.98 6.31 -8.73
CA LEU A 135 6.27 5.15 -9.57
C LEU A 135 7.40 4.36 -8.94
N ILE A 136 7.13 3.10 -8.61
CA ILE A 136 8.13 2.18 -8.03
C ILE A 136 8.20 0.94 -8.91
N THR A 137 9.40 0.52 -9.27
CA THR A 137 9.62 -0.59 -10.23
C THR A 137 10.36 -1.79 -9.62
N GLY A 138 10.41 -1.89 -8.30
CA GLY A 138 11.02 -3.02 -7.61
C GLY A 138 10.21 -4.32 -7.71
N PRO A 139 10.82 -5.47 -7.45
CA PRO A 139 10.16 -6.78 -7.49
C PRO A 139 9.05 -6.93 -6.44
N LEU A 140 9.11 -6.20 -5.33
CA LEU A 140 8.10 -6.17 -4.28
C LEU A 140 7.08 -5.04 -4.44
N SER A 141 7.21 -4.23 -5.49
CA SER A 141 6.49 -2.97 -5.67
C SER A 141 5.46 -3.07 -6.78
N LYS A 142 4.47 -3.91 -6.59
CA LYS A 142 3.36 -4.06 -7.53
C LYS A 142 2.03 -3.83 -6.84
N GLY A 143 1.22 -2.96 -7.43
CA GLY A 143 -0.15 -2.72 -7.00
C GLY A 143 -1.16 -3.24 -8.00
N PHE A 144 -2.42 -3.20 -7.59
CA PHE A 144 -3.57 -3.56 -8.40
C PHE A 144 -4.65 -2.50 -8.23
N PHE A 145 -5.45 -2.30 -9.26
CA PHE A 145 -6.70 -1.58 -9.14
C PHE A 145 -7.83 -2.35 -9.79
N SER A 146 -9.03 -2.17 -9.28
CA SER A 146 -10.25 -2.82 -9.74
C SER A 146 -11.45 -1.91 -9.58
N LEU A 147 -12.49 -2.08 -10.38
CA LEU A 147 -13.72 -1.33 -10.24
C LEU A 147 -14.52 -1.78 -9.00
N GLY A 148 -15.23 -0.83 -8.40
CA GLY A 148 -16.08 -1.06 -7.23
C GLY A 148 -15.35 -1.21 -5.91
N ASP A 149 -16.10 -1.37 -4.81
CA ASP A 149 -15.55 -1.67 -3.48
C ASP A 149 -15.12 -3.15 -3.39
N GLN A 150 -13.83 -3.39 -3.55
CA GLN A 150 -13.19 -4.70 -3.42
C GLN A 150 -12.38 -4.82 -2.11
N THR A 151 -12.54 -3.90 -1.16
CA THR A 151 -11.73 -3.85 0.06
C THR A 151 -11.84 -5.09 0.96
N SER A 152 -12.94 -5.82 0.84
CA SER A 152 -13.18 -7.06 1.60
C SER A 152 -13.19 -8.32 0.71
N ALA A 153 -12.99 -8.17 -0.60
CA ALA A 153 -13.01 -9.29 -1.53
C ALA A 153 -11.75 -10.14 -1.42
N GLY A 154 -11.89 -11.43 -1.15
CA GLY A 154 -10.77 -12.36 -1.09
C GLY A 154 -9.97 -12.45 -2.38
N ARG A 155 -10.61 -12.19 -3.54
CA ARG A 155 -9.95 -12.12 -4.84
C ARG A 155 -10.50 -10.93 -5.63
N LEU A 156 -9.61 -10.22 -6.31
CA LEU A 156 -10.04 -9.18 -7.26
C LEU A 156 -10.64 -9.83 -8.52
N PRO A 157 -11.74 -9.27 -9.06
CA PRO A 157 -12.32 -9.75 -10.32
C PRO A 157 -11.33 -9.51 -11.47
N LEU A 158 -11.05 -10.57 -12.26
CA LEU A 158 -10.02 -10.53 -13.30
C LEU A 158 -10.41 -9.67 -14.51
N ASP A 159 -11.69 -9.53 -14.77
CA ASP A 159 -12.23 -8.76 -15.89
C ASP A 159 -12.12 -7.24 -15.70
N THR A 160 -12.10 -6.79 -14.45
CA THR A 160 -12.03 -5.36 -14.09
C THR A 160 -10.71 -4.95 -13.45
N SER A 161 -9.82 -5.92 -13.18
CA SER A 161 -8.57 -5.65 -12.46
C SER A 161 -7.39 -5.48 -13.39
N LYS A 162 -6.52 -4.54 -13.05
CA LYS A 162 -5.24 -4.30 -13.75
C LYS A 162 -4.13 -4.11 -12.73
N THR A 163 -2.90 -4.35 -13.16
CA THR A 163 -1.70 -4.07 -12.38
C THR A 163 -1.24 -2.65 -12.57
N THR A 164 -0.60 -2.09 -11.54
CA THR A 164 0.06 -0.79 -11.59
C THR A 164 1.37 -0.83 -10.80
N ASN A 165 2.33 -0.02 -11.20
CA ASN A 165 3.52 0.29 -10.41
C ASN A 165 3.41 1.67 -9.73
N TRP A 166 2.27 2.33 -9.89
CA TRP A 166 1.97 3.58 -9.22
C TRP A 166 1.35 3.32 -7.85
N PHE A 167 1.99 3.87 -6.82
CA PHE A 167 1.49 3.86 -5.46
C PHE A 167 0.88 5.22 -5.16
N TYR A 168 -0.44 5.26 -5.05
CA TYR A 168 -1.22 6.47 -4.80
C TYR A 168 -1.51 6.60 -3.31
N PHE A 169 -1.27 7.76 -2.76
CA PHE A 169 -1.61 8.21 -1.41
C PHE A 169 -0.94 7.45 -0.27
N LEU A 170 -0.73 6.16 -0.32
CA LEU A 170 -0.05 5.41 0.73
C LEU A 170 1.44 5.78 0.77
N SER A 171 1.90 6.40 1.88
CA SER A 171 3.29 6.87 2.01
C SER A 171 4.09 6.16 3.08
N ASN A 172 3.46 5.64 4.13
CA ASN A 172 4.18 4.88 5.18
C ASN A 172 3.28 3.88 5.88
N ILE A 173 3.88 2.80 6.35
CA ILE A 173 3.29 1.81 7.26
C ILE A 173 4.24 1.61 8.43
N ASP A 174 3.79 2.01 9.62
CA ASP A 174 4.48 1.70 10.86
C ASP A 174 3.97 0.40 11.46
N ILE A 175 4.85 -0.33 12.11
CA ILE A 175 4.55 -1.58 12.81
C ILE A 175 5.06 -1.51 14.25
N LEU A 176 4.23 -1.93 15.19
CA LEU A 176 4.63 -2.13 16.57
C LEU A 176 5.34 -3.47 16.69
N THR A 177 6.64 -3.42 16.85
CA THR A 177 7.57 -4.56 16.82
C THR A 177 8.63 -4.46 17.91
N SER A 178 9.56 -5.43 17.96
CA SER A 178 10.71 -5.38 18.87
C SER A 178 11.56 -4.11 18.66
N PRO A 179 12.11 -3.53 19.73
CA PRO A 179 13.03 -2.39 19.64
C PRO A 179 14.34 -2.71 18.88
N ASP A 180 14.65 -4.00 18.69
CA ASP A 180 15.84 -4.43 17.95
C ASP A 180 15.67 -4.35 16.42
N ASN A 181 14.43 -4.15 15.95
CA ASN A 181 14.15 -3.97 14.54
C ASN A 181 14.36 -2.51 14.11
N HIS A 182 15.01 -2.33 12.98
CA HIS A 182 15.37 -1.01 12.45
C HIS A 182 14.88 -0.81 11.03
N ALA A 183 14.54 0.43 10.68
CA ALA A 183 14.25 0.83 9.31
C ALA A 183 15.51 1.41 8.65
N VAL A 184 15.72 1.06 7.39
CA VAL A 184 16.72 1.67 6.52
C VAL A 184 16.05 2.65 5.59
N ILE A 185 16.45 3.92 5.64
CA ILE A 185 15.93 4.96 4.77
C ILE A 185 16.87 5.11 3.57
N CYS A 186 16.37 4.79 2.39
CA CYS A 186 17.06 5.01 1.13
C CYS A 186 16.70 6.40 0.60
N TYR A 187 17.61 7.36 0.71
CA TYR A 187 17.40 8.72 0.23
C TYR A 187 18.05 8.91 -1.14
N GLY A 188 17.29 9.47 -2.10
CA GLY A 188 17.78 9.69 -3.45
C GLY A 188 16.69 10.21 -4.39
N ASP A 189 16.94 10.06 -5.67
CA ASP A 189 16.08 10.49 -6.78
C ASP A 189 15.30 9.32 -7.41
N SER A 190 14.90 9.44 -8.67
CA SER A 190 14.19 8.42 -9.43
C SER A 190 14.93 7.07 -9.54
N ILE A 191 16.25 7.05 -9.39
CA ILE A 191 17.04 5.80 -9.36
C ILE A 191 16.74 5.03 -8.06
N THR A 192 16.50 5.72 -6.96
CA THR A 192 16.14 5.09 -5.69
C THR A 192 14.71 4.52 -5.71
N ALA A 193 13.82 5.03 -6.56
CA ALA A 193 12.49 4.45 -6.77
C ALA A 193 12.48 3.19 -7.65
N GLN A 194 13.65 2.69 -8.05
CA GLN A 194 13.80 1.44 -8.83
C GLN A 194 13.98 0.22 -7.92
N ALA A 195 14.46 -0.88 -8.49
CA ALA A 195 14.50 -2.19 -7.84
C ALA A 195 15.50 -2.32 -6.68
N TRP A 196 16.56 -1.49 -6.62
CA TRP A 196 17.67 -1.74 -5.70
C TRP A 196 17.32 -1.68 -4.19
N PRO A 197 16.36 -0.84 -3.70
CA PRO A 197 15.97 -0.89 -2.29
C PRO A 197 15.29 -2.21 -1.92
N ASP A 198 14.44 -2.75 -2.81
CA ASP A 198 13.80 -4.05 -2.62
C ASP A 198 14.84 -5.16 -2.58
N GLU A 199 15.83 -5.13 -3.49
CA GLU A 199 16.95 -6.09 -3.52
C GLU A 199 17.82 -5.98 -2.27
N LEU A 200 18.06 -4.77 -1.78
CA LEU A 200 18.79 -4.56 -0.52
C LEU A 200 18.03 -5.20 0.64
N MET A 201 16.73 -4.96 0.76
CA MET A 201 15.90 -5.54 1.80
C MET A 201 15.94 -7.07 1.74
N LEU A 202 15.74 -7.68 0.57
CA LEU A 202 15.80 -9.13 0.39
C LEU A 202 17.15 -9.74 0.80
N ARG A 203 18.24 -9.01 0.64
CA ARG A 203 19.59 -9.46 1.09
C ARG A 203 19.80 -9.32 2.59
N LEU A 204 19.21 -8.30 3.21
CA LEU A 204 19.31 -8.09 4.67
C LEU A 204 18.48 -9.09 5.47
N LEU A 205 17.47 -9.72 4.85
CA LEU A 205 16.61 -10.72 5.48
C LEU A 205 17.13 -12.17 5.35
N ARG A 206 18.27 -12.38 4.67
CA ARG A 206 18.95 -13.68 4.52
C ARG A 206 19.98 -13.89 5.61
#